data_86d1b8cb0563bb08e4e998019322060a
#
_entry.id   86d1b8cb0563bb08e4e998019322060a
#
_cell.length_a   1.000
_cell.length_b   1.000
_cell.length_c   1.000
_cell.angle_alpha   90.00
_cell.angle_beta   90.00
_cell.angle_gamma   90.00
#
_symmetry.space_group_name_H-M   'P 1'
#
loop_
_entity.id
_entity.type
_entity.pdbx_description
1 polymer ?
#
loop_
_entity_poly.entity_id
_entity_poly.type
_entity_poly.pdbx_seq_one_letter_code
_entity_poly.pdbx_strand_id
1 'polypeptide(L)'
;MSWKLEYLPEAEKDLKDLTGSQRILVLKAIKKVQQNPLPVDEQGYGKPLGNHNSTNLAGLLKIKLRSAGLRVVYQLRHTESSMLVIVIGIRADEEVYDIAQKRAHKHGLFD
;
A
#
# COMPACT_ATOMS: atom_id res chain seq x y z
N MET A 1 19.96 1.84 -2.85
CA MET A 1 19.61 0.58 -2.17
C MET A 1 18.19 0.21 -2.49
N SER A 2 17.95 -1.07 -2.74
CA SER A 2 16.59 -1.50 -3.02
C SER A 2 15.90 -1.91 -1.72
N TRP A 3 14.61 -1.60 -1.65
CA TRP A 3 13.78 -1.99 -0.53
C TRP A 3 13.24 -3.39 -0.76
N LYS A 4 13.13 -4.17 0.30
CA LYS A 4 12.50 -5.48 0.22
C LYS A 4 11.01 -5.31 0.04
N LEU A 5 10.40 -6.17 -0.76
CA LEU A 5 8.96 -6.14 -0.98
C LEU A 5 8.34 -7.29 -0.21
N GLU A 6 7.40 -6.95 0.68
CA GLU A 6 6.69 -7.94 1.46
C GLU A 6 5.19 -7.67 1.37
N TYR A 7 4.39 -8.70 1.60
CA TYR A 7 2.93 -8.62 1.54
C TYR A 7 2.33 -9.24 2.79
N LEU A 8 1.29 -8.61 3.34
CA LEU A 8 0.44 -9.32 4.29
C LEU A 8 -0.25 -10.48 3.56
N PRO A 9 -0.59 -11.57 4.26
CA PRO A 9 -1.32 -12.67 3.62
C PRO A 9 -2.60 -12.21 2.92
N GLU A 10 -3.32 -11.27 3.54
CA GLU A 10 -4.53 -10.71 2.95
C GLU A 10 -4.23 -9.95 1.66
N ALA A 11 -3.10 -9.24 1.61
CA ALA A 11 -2.71 -8.51 0.41
C ALA A 11 -2.32 -9.46 -0.72
N GLU A 12 -1.68 -10.57 -0.39
CA GLU A 12 -1.40 -11.60 -1.39
C GLU A 12 -2.68 -12.14 -2.01
N LYS A 13 -3.69 -12.35 -1.18
CA LYS A 13 -4.99 -12.80 -1.67
C LYS A 13 -5.63 -11.74 -2.55
N ASP A 14 -5.56 -10.46 -2.14
CA ASP A 14 -6.06 -9.36 -2.96
C ASP A 14 -5.45 -9.42 -4.36
N LEU A 15 -4.14 -9.62 -4.42
CA LEU A 15 -3.42 -9.68 -5.70
C LEU A 15 -3.90 -10.85 -6.56
N LYS A 16 -4.12 -12.01 -5.95
CA LYS A 16 -4.60 -13.20 -6.67
C LYS A 16 -6.02 -13.02 -7.19
N ASP A 17 -6.83 -12.24 -6.50
CA ASP A 17 -8.23 -12.01 -6.88
C ASP A 17 -8.39 -11.02 -8.02
N LEU A 18 -7.34 -10.32 -8.40
CA LEU A 18 -7.38 -9.40 -9.55
C LEU A 18 -7.40 -10.16 -10.86
N THR A 19 -7.93 -9.52 -11.91
CA THR A 19 -7.79 -10.06 -13.27
C THR A 19 -6.32 -10.04 -13.67
N GLY A 20 -5.97 -10.79 -14.71
CA GLY A 20 -4.59 -10.82 -15.18
C GLY A 20 -4.05 -9.46 -15.56
N SER A 21 -4.87 -8.66 -16.28
CA SER A 21 -4.43 -7.31 -16.69
C SER A 21 -4.30 -6.37 -15.51
N GLN A 22 -5.21 -6.45 -14.53
CA GLN A 22 -5.10 -5.64 -13.31
C GLN A 22 -3.85 -6.00 -12.53
N ARG A 23 -3.56 -7.29 -12.42
CA ARG A 23 -2.38 -7.77 -11.70
C ARG A 23 -1.09 -7.24 -12.31
N ILE A 24 -1.00 -7.25 -13.64
CA ILE A 24 0.18 -6.73 -14.34
C ILE A 24 0.37 -5.25 -14.03
N LEU A 25 -0.71 -4.45 -14.08
CA LEU A 25 -0.64 -3.02 -13.78
C LEU A 25 -0.18 -2.76 -12.35
N VAL A 26 -0.74 -3.50 -11.40
CA VAL A 26 -0.39 -3.34 -9.99
C VAL A 26 1.07 -3.71 -9.75
N LEU A 27 1.52 -4.83 -10.30
CA LEU A 27 2.89 -5.29 -10.10
C LEU A 27 3.89 -4.30 -10.69
N LYS A 28 3.59 -3.72 -11.84
CA LYS A 28 4.43 -2.68 -12.44
C LYS A 28 4.52 -1.46 -11.55
N ALA A 29 3.38 -1.01 -11.02
CA ALA A 29 3.34 0.17 -10.17
C ALA A 29 4.09 -0.07 -8.86
N ILE A 30 3.91 -1.24 -8.26
CA ILE A 30 4.62 -1.59 -7.02
C ILE A 30 6.13 -1.64 -7.27
N LYS A 31 6.55 -2.23 -8.37
CA LYS A 31 7.97 -2.32 -8.70
C LYS A 31 8.59 -0.94 -8.90
N LYS A 32 7.85 -0.03 -9.53
CA LYS A 32 8.33 1.34 -9.70
C LYS A 32 8.49 2.05 -8.37
N VAL A 33 7.48 1.95 -7.51
CA VAL A 33 7.49 2.61 -6.21
C VAL A 33 8.54 1.98 -5.29
N GLN A 34 8.77 0.69 -5.43
CA GLN A 34 9.77 -0.03 -4.63
C GLN A 34 11.18 0.55 -4.80
N GLN A 35 11.46 1.17 -5.93
CA GLN A 35 12.77 1.80 -6.16
C GLN A 35 12.99 2.97 -5.22
N ASN A 36 11.92 3.67 -4.84
CA ASN A 36 11.99 4.74 -3.86
C ASN A 36 10.61 4.91 -3.20
N PRO A 37 10.27 4.04 -2.21
CA PRO A 37 8.93 4.05 -1.62
C PRO A 37 8.74 5.10 -0.53
N LEU A 38 9.69 5.99 -0.34
CA LEU A 38 9.59 7.08 0.62
C LEU A 38 8.45 8.02 0.23
N PRO A 39 7.92 8.81 1.19
CA PRO A 39 6.90 9.81 0.87
C PRO A 39 7.36 10.83 -0.15
N VAL A 40 6.40 11.44 -0.85
CA VAL A 40 6.73 12.46 -1.87
C VAL A 40 7.48 13.64 -1.27
N ASP A 41 7.19 14.02 -0.03
CA ASP A 41 7.91 15.11 0.65
C ASP A 41 9.35 14.72 1.01
N GLU A 42 9.71 13.45 0.88
CA GLU A 42 11.08 12.96 1.00
C GLU A 42 11.61 12.51 -0.36
N GLN A 43 11.02 13.04 -1.44
CA GLN A 43 11.43 12.80 -2.82
C GLN A 43 11.20 11.36 -3.31
N GLY A 44 10.27 10.66 -2.68
CA GLY A 44 9.89 9.32 -3.11
C GLY A 44 8.60 9.31 -3.91
N TYR A 45 8.11 8.12 -4.22
CA TYR A 45 6.90 7.93 -5.00
C TYR A 45 5.64 7.72 -4.16
N GLY A 46 5.78 7.57 -2.85
CA GLY A 46 4.66 7.26 -1.99
C GLY A 46 3.88 8.49 -1.54
N LYS A 47 2.56 8.39 -1.52
CA LYS A 47 1.71 9.46 -1.02
C LYS A 47 1.23 9.11 0.38
N PRO A 48 1.52 9.93 1.39
CA PRO A 48 1.02 9.66 2.74
C PRO A 48 -0.50 9.72 2.77
N LEU A 49 -1.10 8.85 3.58
CA LEU A 49 -2.55 8.85 3.77
C LEU A 49 -3.00 9.88 4.81
N GLY A 50 -2.18 10.07 5.84
CA GLY A 50 -2.59 10.93 6.95
C GLY A 50 -3.80 10.37 7.66
N ASN A 51 -4.68 11.25 8.14
CA ASN A 51 -5.92 10.87 8.78
C ASN A 51 -7.08 11.05 7.80
N HIS A 52 -7.96 10.05 7.73
CA HIS A 52 -9.16 10.10 6.91
C HIS A 52 -10.36 9.87 7.82
N ASN A 53 -11.25 10.87 7.90
CA ASN A 53 -12.40 10.82 8.80
C ASN A 53 -11.94 10.56 10.23
N SER A 54 -12.43 9.53 10.88
CA SER A 54 -12.01 9.16 12.22
C SER A 54 -10.92 8.08 12.21
N THR A 55 -10.39 7.74 11.04
CA THR A 55 -9.43 6.66 10.87
C THR A 55 -8.01 7.20 10.95
N ASN A 56 -7.19 6.63 11.84
CA ASN A 56 -5.79 7.02 11.97
C ASN A 56 -4.94 6.19 10.99
N LEU A 57 -4.52 6.83 9.90
CA LEU A 57 -3.72 6.19 8.86
C LEU A 57 -2.31 6.74 8.79
N ALA A 58 -1.85 7.39 9.87
CA ALA A 58 -0.50 7.93 9.93
C ALA A 58 0.54 6.81 9.75
N GLY A 59 1.55 7.10 8.94
CA GLY A 59 2.60 6.12 8.67
C GLY A 59 2.31 5.18 7.50
N LEU A 60 1.11 5.25 6.95
CA LEU A 60 0.77 4.47 5.77
C LEU A 60 0.89 5.32 4.51
N LEU A 61 1.18 4.67 3.40
CA LEU A 61 1.36 5.31 2.11
C LEU A 61 0.50 4.62 1.06
N LYS A 62 0.20 5.33 0.00
CA LYS A 62 -0.67 4.81 -1.05
C LYS A 62 -0.07 4.97 -2.45
N ILE A 63 -0.48 4.07 -3.33
CA ILE A 63 -0.25 4.17 -4.76
C ILE A 63 -1.63 4.17 -5.42
N LYS A 64 -1.92 5.17 -6.24
CA LYS A 64 -3.19 5.23 -6.98
C LYS A 64 -2.96 4.95 -8.45
N LEU A 65 -3.68 3.97 -8.96
CA LEU A 65 -3.71 3.67 -10.39
C LEU A 65 -5.08 4.14 -10.92
N ARG A 66 -5.17 5.44 -11.19
CA ARG A 66 -6.47 6.09 -11.48
C ARG A 66 -7.19 5.49 -12.68
N SER A 67 -6.47 5.22 -13.74
CA SER A 67 -7.09 4.70 -14.97
C SER A 67 -7.69 3.31 -14.76
N ALA A 68 -7.14 2.53 -13.83
CA ALA A 68 -7.64 1.18 -13.53
C ALA A 68 -8.53 1.14 -12.29
N GLY A 69 -8.69 2.26 -11.58
CA GLY A 69 -9.46 2.31 -10.36
C GLY A 69 -8.86 1.51 -9.22
N LEU A 70 -7.55 1.26 -9.28
CA LEU A 70 -6.87 0.42 -8.29
C LEU A 70 -6.12 1.28 -7.29
N ARG A 71 -6.03 0.80 -6.06
CA ARG A 71 -5.29 1.45 -4.99
C ARG A 71 -4.49 0.42 -4.23
N VAL A 72 -3.27 0.80 -3.83
CA VAL A 72 -2.40 -0.03 -3.01
C VAL A 72 -2.02 0.78 -1.78
N VAL A 73 -2.12 0.19 -0.60
CA VAL A 73 -1.66 0.81 0.64
C VAL A 73 -0.50 -0.01 1.17
N TYR A 74 0.56 0.66 1.59
CA TYR A 74 1.73 0.00 2.14
C TYR A 74 2.30 0.78 3.32
N GLN A 75 3.15 0.13 4.10
CA GLN A 75 3.86 0.74 5.20
C GLN A 75 5.36 0.53 5.00
N LEU A 76 6.14 1.57 5.30
CA LEU A 76 7.59 1.43 5.30
C LEU A 76 8.06 0.90 6.63
N ARG A 77 8.93 -0.09 6.58
CA ARG A 77 9.57 -0.65 7.76
C ARG A 77 11.05 -0.32 7.68
N HIS A 78 11.40 0.84 8.24
CA HIS A 78 12.73 1.41 8.07
C HIS A 78 13.84 0.52 8.61
N THR A 79 13.63 -0.10 9.77
CA THR A 79 14.64 -0.95 10.38
C THR A 79 14.97 -2.17 9.54
N GLU A 80 14.01 -2.63 8.73
CA GLU A 80 14.18 -3.80 7.89
C GLU A 80 14.39 -3.44 6.42
N SER A 81 14.33 -2.15 6.11
CA SER A 81 14.38 -1.65 4.73
C SER A 81 13.37 -2.38 3.85
N SER A 82 12.15 -2.52 4.35
CA SER A 82 11.10 -3.24 3.63
C SER A 82 9.89 -2.35 3.40
N MET A 83 9.20 -2.66 2.30
CA MET A 83 7.93 -2.06 1.90
C MET A 83 6.88 -3.14 2.05
N LEU A 84 6.01 -2.99 3.05
CA LEU A 84 5.00 -4.00 3.37
C LEU A 84 3.65 -3.62 2.76
N VAL A 85 3.19 -4.38 1.78
CA VAL A 85 1.90 -4.13 1.14
C VAL A 85 0.79 -4.65 2.04
N ILE A 86 -0.17 -3.79 2.36
CA ILE A 86 -1.25 -4.07 3.31
C ILE A 86 -2.54 -4.43 2.60
N VAL A 87 -2.90 -3.68 1.55
CA VAL A 87 -4.13 -3.94 0.81
C VAL A 87 -3.97 -3.51 -0.65
N ILE A 88 -4.59 -4.26 -1.54
CA ILE A 88 -4.71 -3.92 -2.96
C ILE A 88 -6.21 -4.03 -3.28
N GLY A 89 -6.81 -2.94 -3.73
CA GLY A 89 -8.26 -2.94 -3.95
C GLY A 89 -8.72 -2.05 -5.08
N ILE A 90 -9.92 -2.34 -5.56
CA ILE A 90 -10.60 -1.57 -6.61
C ILE A 90 -11.76 -0.78 -6.04
N ARG A 91 -11.78 -0.59 -4.73
CA ARG A 91 -12.86 0.08 -4.02
C ARG A 91 -12.57 1.56 -3.86
N ALA A 92 -13.59 2.31 -3.40
CA ALA A 92 -13.43 3.73 -3.08
C ALA A 92 -12.33 3.92 -2.01
N ASP A 93 -11.74 5.11 -2.00
CA ASP A 93 -10.63 5.42 -1.08
C ASP A 93 -10.95 5.04 0.36
N GLU A 94 -12.11 5.47 0.87
CA GLU A 94 -12.44 5.24 2.27
C GLU A 94 -12.55 3.76 2.61
N GLU A 95 -13.12 2.96 1.71
CA GLU A 95 -13.22 1.52 1.94
C GLU A 95 -11.85 0.86 2.00
N VAL A 96 -10.96 1.23 1.08
CA VAL A 96 -9.60 0.68 1.05
C VAL A 96 -8.84 1.09 2.31
N TYR A 97 -9.00 2.34 2.75
CA TYR A 97 -8.30 2.85 3.92
C TYR A 97 -8.83 2.21 5.21
N ASP A 98 -10.14 1.95 5.30
CA ASP A 98 -10.70 1.23 6.45
C ASP A 98 -10.14 -0.19 6.52
N ILE A 99 -10.05 -0.86 5.39
CA ILE A 99 -9.46 -2.21 5.34
C ILE A 99 -7.99 -2.15 5.77
N ALA A 100 -7.26 -1.16 5.29
CA ALA A 100 -5.85 -1.00 5.64
C ALA A 100 -5.69 -0.81 7.15
N GLN A 101 -6.52 0.01 7.77
CA GLN A 101 -6.46 0.24 9.21
C GLN A 101 -6.76 -1.05 9.98
N LYS A 102 -7.79 -1.76 9.60
CA LYS A 102 -8.16 -3.00 10.28
C LYS A 102 -7.04 -4.04 10.19
N ARG A 103 -6.46 -4.18 9.01
CA ARG A 103 -5.34 -5.11 8.82
C ARG A 103 -4.11 -4.68 9.60
N ALA A 104 -3.81 -3.39 9.62
CA ALA A 104 -2.67 -2.87 10.38
C ALA A 104 -2.84 -3.12 11.88
N HIS A 105 -4.03 -2.92 12.41
CA HIS A 105 -4.31 -3.24 13.81
C HIS A 105 -4.17 -4.73 14.09
N LYS A 106 -4.73 -5.55 13.22
CA LYS A 106 -4.69 -7.01 13.38
C LYS A 106 -3.26 -7.52 13.46
N HIS A 107 -2.35 -6.93 12.68
CA HIS A 107 -0.97 -7.35 12.61
C HIS A 107 -0.02 -6.52 13.48
N GLY A 108 -0.57 -5.65 14.33
CA GLY A 108 0.25 -4.87 15.26
C GLY A 108 1.16 -3.84 14.59
N LEU A 109 0.78 -3.29 13.45
CA LEU A 109 1.65 -2.42 12.67
C LEU A 109 1.70 -0.98 13.18
N PHE A 110 0.81 -0.60 14.08
CA PHE A 110 0.77 0.75 14.63
C PHE A 110 1.50 0.89 15.98
N ASP A 111 2.06 -0.14 16.47
CA ASP A 111 2.75 -0.12 17.77
C ASP A 111 4.21 0.29 17.68
#